data_5f87599f9adf922e7bd951d1a1b6f8c3
#
_entry.id   5f87599f9adf922e7bd951d1a1b6f8c3
#
_cell.length_a   1.000
_cell.length_b   1.000
_cell.length_c   1.000
_cell.angle_alpha   90.00
_cell.angle_beta   90.00
_cell.angle_gamma   90.00
#
_symmetry.space_group_name_H-M   'P 1'
#
loop_
_entity.id
_entity.type
_entity.pdbx_description
1 polymer ?
#
loop_
_entity_poly.entity_id
_entity_poly.type
_entity_poly.pdbx_seq_one_letter_code
_entity_poly.pdbx_strand_id
1 'polypeptide(L)'
;MPSVTCEQVVAVASDFLDDALDSTERANLDSHLSGCGNCPTYLGQLRTTIKVLSDRPSVEVPEELRAAIDQALSGTNDSEAAAAAYAQHGEHLYSIATAIAPREAEDIVESTFVRALEEGTAAFTRERLTEILVDIAETPDPGEGRVSSVYDHSGSADARVDSLDADADTAELFYPQFYSEGIDAGAFLESPNAWGESHMLSPEADVETDELYGLVDGALQDLSASDAAAVSLVDIEGISREVAAQQLNLSAEDISAALHRGRNHIRGALDGYLTPA
;
A
#
# COMPACT_ATOMS: atom_id res chain seq x y z
N MET A 1 9.03 16.02 30.36
CA MET A 1 8.26 15.01 29.65
C MET A 1 9.27 14.06 29.03
N PRO A 2 9.06 12.73 28.98
CA PRO A 2 9.98 11.86 28.26
C PRO A 2 10.06 12.34 26.81
N SER A 3 11.28 12.50 26.31
CA SER A 3 11.50 12.90 24.90
C SER A 3 11.10 11.71 24.01
N VAL A 4 10.30 11.98 22.97
CA VAL A 4 9.97 10.99 21.94
C VAL A 4 11.26 10.50 21.30
N THR A 5 11.39 9.18 21.11
CA THR A 5 12.55 8.54 20.46
C THR A 5 12.38 8.53 18.92
N CYS A 6 13.47 8.29 18.17
CA CYS A 6 13.38 8.12 16.71
C CYS A 6 12.48 6.93 16.34
N GLU A 7 12.58 5.83 17.06
CA GLU A 7 11.72 4.64 16.89
C GLU A 7 10.24 5.00 17.02
N GLN A 8 9.89 5.79 18.04
CA GLN A 8 8.51 6.26 18.23
C GLN A 8 8.06 7.21 17.10
N VAL A 9 8.96 8.04 16.55
CA VAL A 9 8.66 8.87 15.38
C VAL A 9 8.38 8.02 14.16
N VAL A 10 9.21 6.99 13.92
CA VAL A 10 9.02 6.06 12.79
C VAL A 10 7.69 5.33 12.91
N ALA A 11 7.33 4.85 14.11
CA ALA A 11 6.07 4.13 14.34
C ALA A 11 4.80 4.93 13.98
N VAL A 12 4.85 6.26 14.08
CA VAL A 12 3.69 7.14 13.78
C VAL A 12 3.92 8.00 12.54
N ALA A 13 4.96 7.71 11.74
CA ALA A 13 5.34 8.55 10.61
C ALA A 13 4.22 8.69 9.55
N SER A 14 3.53 7.60 9.23
CA SER A 14 2.40 7.62 8.28
C SER A 14 1.24 8.45 8.81
N ASP A 15 0.89 8.30 10.10
CA ASP A 15 -0.18 9.08 10.74
C ASP A 15 0.16 10.57 10.79
N PHE A 16 1.43 10.90 11.02
CA PHE A 16 1.91 12.27 10.97
C PHE A 16 1.79 12.89 9.56
N LEU A 17 2.14 12.14 8.52
CA LEU A 17 2.06 12.61 7.14
C LEU A 17 0.62 12.78 6.64
N ASP A 18 -0.29 11.98 7.17
CA ASP A 18 -1.72 12.01 6.82
C ASP A 18 -2.56 12.92 7.75
N ASP A 19 -1.90 13.73 8.62
CA ASP A 19 -2.54 14.61 9.61
C ASP A 19 -3.49 13.87 10.59
N ALA A 20 -3.24 12.57 10.85
CA ALA A 20 -4.09 11.71 11.67
C ALA A 20 -3.73 11.72 13.16
N LEU A 21 -2.62 12.35 13.57
CA LEU A 21 -2.21 12.48 14.97
C LEU A 21 -3.05 13.51 15.71
N ASP A 22 -3.26 13.27 17.01
CA ASP A 22 -3.83 14.28 17.87
C ASP A 22 -2.88 15.47 18.09
N SER A 23 -3.40 16.58 18.62
CA SER A 23 -2.62 17.81 18.80
C SER A 23 -1.44 17.67 19.77
N THR A 24 -1.54 16.77 20.75
CA THR A 24 -0.49 16.52 21.74
C THR A 24 0.61 15.66 21.16
N GLU A 25 0.24 14.60 20.45
CA GLU A 25 1.17 13.71 19.72
C GLU A 25 1.95 14.51 18.68
N ARG A 26 1.23 15.30 17.88
CA ARG A 26 1.85 16.17 16.86
C ARG A 26 2.85 17.16 17.48
N ALA A 27 2.49 17.84 18.58
CA ALA A 27 3.41 18.77 19.25
C ALA A 27 4.66 18.08 19.82
N ASN A 28 4.52 16.85 20.34
CA ASN A 28 5.65 16.07 20.83
C ASN A 28 6.58 15.66 19.68
N LEU A 29 6.00 15.26 18.55
CA LEU A 29 6.75 14.91 17.35
C LEU A 29 7.48 16.13 16.76
N ASP A 30 6.82 17.28 16.60
CA ASP A 30 7.42 18.53 16.11
C ASP A 30 8.58 18.96 17.00
N SER A 31 8.46 18.80 18.33
CA SER A 31 9.55 19.05 19.27
C SER A 31 10.74 18.14 19.03
N HIS A 32 10.53 16.86 18.77
CA HIS A 32 11.58 15.90 18.42
C HIS A 32 12.25 16.28 17.09
N LEU A 33 11.46 16.54 16.06
CA LEU A 33 11.96 16.86 14.71
C LEU A 33 12.84 18.12 14.69
N SER A 34 12.60 19.08 15.59
CA SER A 34 13.41 20.29 15.69
C SER A 34 14.83 20.02 16.20
N GLY A 35 15.05 18.91 16.89
CA GLY A 35 16.33 18.55 17.52
C GLY A 35 17.05 17.34 16.90
N CYS A 36 16.36 16.58 16.05
CA CYS A 36 16.89 15.35 15.45
C CYS A 36 17.23 15.55 13.97
N GLY A 37 18.44 15.14 13.55
CA GLY A 37 18.84 15.22 12.14
C GLY A 37 18.30 14.07 11.27
N ASN A 38 18.07 12.88 11.86
CA ASN A 38 17.71 11.67 11.14
C ASN A 38 16.20 11.60 10.80
N CYS A 39 15.33 11.91 11.76
CA CYS A 39 13.88 11.81 11.56
C CYS A 39 13.34 12.74 10.46
N PRO A 40 13.79 14.00 10.29
CA PRO A 40 13.38 14.81 9.13
C PRO A 40 13.80 14.19 7.79
N THR A 41 15.00 13.57 7.72
CA THR A 41 15.46 12.85 6.52
C THR A 41 14.56 11.67 6.20
N TYR A 42 14.26 10.83 7.19
CA TYR A 42 13.35 9.69 7.05
C TYR A 42 11.94 10.10 6.60
N LEU A 43 11.36 11.13 7.24
CA LEU A 43 10.07 11.68 6.81
C LEU A 43 10.11 12.29 5.41
N GLY A 44 11.26 12.85 5.02
CA GLY A 44 11.51 13.33 3.65
C GLY A 44 11.46 12.18 2.65
N GLN A 45 12.09 11.06 2.96
CA GLN A 45 12.01 9.84 2.14
C GLN A 45 10.57 9.36 1.97
N LEU A 46 9.79 9.23 3.06
CA LEU A 46 8.38 8.84 2.99
C LEU A 46 7.52 9.81 2.17
N ARG A 47 7.73 11.13 2.30
CA ARG A 47 7.04 12.11 1.45
C ARG A 47 7.36 11.93 -0.03
N THR A 48 8.63 11.65 -0.34
CA THR A 48 9.05 11.36 -1.73
C THR A 48 8.40 10.07 -2.22
N THR A 49 8.34 9.02 -1.39
CA THR A 49 7.65 7.77 -1.73
C THR A 49 6.18 8.02 -2.06
N ILE A 50 5.45 8.72 -1.20
CA ILE A 50 4.03 9.07 -1.43
C ILE A 50 3.88 9.90 -2.71
N LYS A 51 4.80 10.85 -2.95
CA LYS A 51 4.78 11.65 -4.18
C LYS A 51 4.99 10.80 -5.43
N VAL A 52 5.94 9.88 -5.43
CA VAL A 52 6.17 8.94 -6.55
C VAL A 52 4.93 8.11 -6.83
N LEU A 53 4.26 7.62 -5.79
CA LEU A 53 2.99 6.89 -5.91
C LEU A 53 1.89 7.76 -6.52
N SER A 54 1.73 8.99 -6.05
CA SER A 54 0.69 9.91 -6.55
C SER A 54 0.94 10.43 -7.97
N ASP A 55 2.19 10.47 -8.41
CA ASP A 55 2.56 10.93 -9.75
C ASP A 55 2.47 9.81 -10.81
N ARG A 56 2.13 8.58 -10.40
CA ARG A 56 1.98 7.46 -11.34
C ARG A 56 0.90 7.75 -12.37
N PRO A 57 1.14 7.43 -13.65
CA PRO A 57 0.09 7.53 -14.65
C PRO A 57 -1.07 6.58 -14.31
N SER A 58 -2.30 7.00 -14.62
CA SER A 58 -3.46 6.14 -14.50
C SER A 58 -3.33 4.94 -15.42
N VAL A 59 -3.76 3.77 -14.94
CA VAL A 59 -3.74 2.53 -15.73
C VAL A 59 -4.96 2.54 -16.66
N GLU A 60 -4.73 2.35 -17.97
CA GLU A 60 -5.80 2.20 -18.94
C GLU A 60 -6.40 0.80 -18.85
N VAL A 61 -7.72 0.72 -18.72
CA VAL A 61 -8.45 -0.55 -18.70
C VAL A 61 -8.47 -1.14 -20.10
N PRO A 62 -7.98 -2.40 -20.31
CA PRO A 62 -8.03 -3.05 -21.61
C PRO A 62 -9.47 -3.18 -22.16
N GLU A 63 -9.62 -2.97 -23.47
CA GLU A 63 -10.94 -3.09 -24.13
C GLU A 63 -11.43 -4.57 -24.10
N GLU A 64 -10.48 -5.50 -24.09
CA GLU A 64 -10.72 -6.94 -23.99
C GLU A 64 -11.37 -7.31 -22.65
N LEU A 65 -10.96 -6.69 -21.54
CA LEU A 65 -11.57 -6.91 -20.23
C LEU A 65 -13.05 -6.53 -20.23
N ARG A 66 -13.40 -5.42 -20.85
CA ARG A 66 -14.81 -5.03 -20.99
C ARG A 66 -15.62 -6.07 -21.74
N ALA A 67 -15.08 -6.58 -22.85
CA ALA A 67 -15.74 -7.61 -23.64
C ALA A 67 -15.87 -8.93 -22.87
N ALA A 68 -14.86 -9.31 -22.10
CA ALA A 68 -14.89 -10.51 -21.25
C ALA A 68 -15.98 -10.41 -20.19
N ILE A 69 -16.07 -9.27 -19.50
CA ILE A 69 -17.11 -9.03 -18.48
C ILE A 69 -18.50 -9.02 -19.10
N ASP A 70 -18.71 -8.33 -20.23
CA ASP A 70 -19.99 -8.33 -20.94
C ASP A 70 -20.40 -9.74 -21.36
N GLN A 71 -19.44 -10.58 -21.76
CA GLN A 71 -19.68 -11.99 -22.11
C GLN A 71 -20.00 -12.82 -20.87
N ALA A 72 -19.24 -12.71 -19.79
CA ALA A 72 -19.45 -13.47 -18.54
C ALA A 72 -20.81 -13.14 -17.91
N LEU A 73 -21.25 -11.88 -18.00
CA LEU A 73 -22.52 -11.43 -17.44
C LEU A 73 -23.71 -11.63 -18.39
N SER A 74 -23.49 -12.00 -19.66
CA SER A 74 -24.54 -12.15 -20.65
C SER A 74 -25.50 -13.30 -20.29
N GLY A 75 -26.80 -13.01 -20.38
CA GLY A 75 -27.85 -14.03 -20.12
C GLY A 75 -28.28 -14.15 -18.66
N THR A 76 -27.74 -13.35 -17.77
CA THR A 76 -28.20 -13.23 -16.38
C THR A 76 -29.31 -12.18 -16.25
N ASN A 77 -30.18 -12.33 -15.24
CA ASN A 77 -31.26 -11.36 -15.00
C ASN A 77 -30.72 -9.98 -14.55
N ASP A 78 -29.48 -9.94 -14.01
CA ASP A 78 -28.85 -8.77 -13.44
C ASP A 78 -27.73 -8.20 -14.33
N SER A 79 -27.65 -8.65 -15.59
CA SER A 79 -26.60 -8.23 -16.54
C SER A 79 -26.55 -6.72 -16.78
N GLU A 80 -27.70 -6.06 -16.83
CA GLU A 80 -27.77 -4.60 -17.01
C GLU A 80 -27.21 -3.87 -15.77
N ALA A 81 -27.54 -4.33 -14.57
CA ALA A 81 -27.01 -3.78 -13.32
C ALA A 81 -25.50 -4.00 -13.19
N ALA A 82 -25.00 -5.17 -13.56
CA ALA A 82 -23.60 -5.51 -13.55
C ALA A 82 -22.80 -4.67 -14.59
N ALA A 83 -23.32 -4.50 -15.79
CA ALA A 83 -22.71 -3.63 -16.80
C ALA A 83 -22.66 -2.16 -16.36
N ALA A 84 -23.71 -1.68 -15.69
CA ALA A 84 -23.73 -0.32 -15.11
C ALA A 84 -22.70 -0.17 -13.99
N ALA A 85 -22.56 -1.18 -13.12
CA ALA A 85 -21.55 -1.22 -12.05
C ALA A 85 -20.12 -1.24 -12.62
N TYR A 86 -19.88 -2.03 -13.68
CA TYR A 86 -18.59 -2.03 -14.36
C TYR A 86 -18.27 -0.67 -14.98
N ALA A 87 -19.22 -0.04 -15.65
CA ALA A 87 -19.02 1.30 -16.22
C ALA A 87 -18.70 2.35 -15.14
N GLN A 88 -19.18 2.17 -13.92
CA GLN A 88 -18.96 3.08 -12.80
C GLN A 88 -17.70 2.79 -11.99
N HIS A 89 -17.32 1.52 -11.82
CA HIS A 89 -16.30 1.08 -10.87
C HIS A 89 -15.14 0.31 -11.52
N GLY A 90 -15.24 -0.07 -12.79
CA GLY A 90 -14.26 -0.94 -13.47
C GLY A 90 -12.85 -0.36 -13.50
N GLU A 91 -12.70 0.92 -13.79
CA GLU A 91 -11.40 1.61 -13.79
C GLU A 91 -10.73 1.58 -12.41
N HIS A 92 -11.51 1.89 -11.37
CA HIS A 92 -11.05 1.84 -9.98
C HIS A 92 -10.62 0.44 -9.56
N LEU A 93 -11.43 -0.58 -9.85
CA LEU A 93 -11.10 -1.97 -9.51
C LEU A 93 -9.88 -2.46 -10.28
N TYR A 94 -9.74 -2.09 -11.54
CA TYR A 94 -8.58 -2.45 -12.35
C TYR A 94 -7.29 -1.79 -11.85
N SER A 95 -7.36 -0.54 -11.40
CA SER A 95 -6.24 0.16 -10.77
C SER A 95 -5.73 -0.59 -9.53
N ILE A 96 -6.63 -1.01 -8.63
CA ILE A 96 -6.29 -1.77 -7.43
C ILE A 96 -5.73 -3.16 -7.82
N ALA A 97 -6.40 -3.87 -8.73
CA ALA A 97 -5.95 -5.20 -9.16
C ALA A 97 -4.55 -5.16 -9.79
N THR A 98 -4.26 -4.13 -10.58
CA THR A 98 -2.93 -3.94 -11.19
C THR A 98 -1.86 -3.63 -10.13
N ALA A 99 -2.19 -2.90 -9.07
CA ALA A 99 -1.28 -2.64 -7.96
C ALA A 99 -0.94 -3.93 -7.18
N ILE A 100 -1.92 -4.82 -7.00
CA ILE A 100 -1.76 -6.08 -6.25
C ILE A 100 -1.09 -7.16 -7.13
N ALA A 101 -1.60 -7.38 -8.33
CA ALA A 101 -1.24 -8.50 -9.19
C ALA A 101 -1.40 -8.12 -10.68
N PRO A 102 -0.44 -7.38 -11.27
CA PRO A 102 -0.60 -6.80 -12.61
C PRO A 102 -0.79 -7.85 -13.72
N ARG A 103 -0.28 -9.07 -13.54
CA ARG A 103 -0.43 -10.16 -14.53
C ARG A 103 -1.81 -10.82 -14.50
N GLU A 104 -2.46 -10.81 -13.35
CA GLU A 104 -3.77 -11.41 -13.11
C GLU A 104 -4.88 -10.35 -12.93
N ALA A 105 -4.57 -9.07 -13.16
CA ALA A 105 -5.49 -7.97 -12.88
C ALA A 105 -6.83 -8.10 -13.63
N GLU A 106 -6.79 -8.55 -14.89
CA GLU A 106 -8.00 -8.78 -15.69
C GLU A 106 -8.85 -9.92 -15.13
N ASP A 107 -8.22 -11.04 -14.79
CA ASP A 107 -8.89 -12.23 -14.23
C ASP A 107 -9.48 -11.93 -12.84
N ILE A 108 -8.77 -11.16 -12.02
CA ILE A 108 -9.24 -10.73 -10.70
C ILE A 108 -10.48 -9.84 -10.83
N VAL A 109 -10.46 -8.87 -11.74
CA VAL A 109 -11.61 -7.98 -11.95
C VAL A 109 -12.80 -8.74 -12.52
N GLU A 110 -12.61 -9.63 -13.51
CA GLU A 110 -13.67 -10.48 -14.05
C GLU A 110 -14.28 -11.35 -12.94
N SER A 111 -13.45 -12.04 -12.16
CA SER A 111 -13.89 -12.87 -11.05
C SER A 111 -14.64 -12.08 -9.97
N THR A 112 -14.26 -10.83 -9.75
CA THR A 112 -14.93 -9.92 -8.82
C THR A 112 -16.39 -9.69 -9.24
N PHE A 113 -16.62 -9.40 -10.53
CA PHE A 113 -17.99 -9.19 -11.04
C PHE A 113 -18.82 -10.48 -11.07
N VAL A 114 -18.20 -11.62 -11.41
CA VAL A 114 -18.86 -12.93 -11.35
C VAL A 114 -19.30 -13.25 -9.92
N ARG A 115 -18.43 -13.10 -8.93
CA ARG A 115 -18.77 -13.34 -7.52
C ARG A 115 -19.82 -12.36 -6.99
N ALA A 116 -19.71 -11.09 -7.34
CA ALA A 116 -20.70 -10.08 -6.97
C ALA A 116 -22.09 -10.41 -7.55
N LEU A 117 -22.15 -10.95 -8.76
CA LEU A 117 -23.39 -11.40 -9.39
C LEU A 117 -24.03 -12.57 -8.63
N GLU A 118 -23.23 -13.51 -8.11
CA GLU A 118 -23.72 -14.61 -7.28
C GLU A 118 -24.30 -14.11 -5.94
N GLU A 119 -23.77 -13.02 -5.39
CA GLU A 119 -24.29 -12.37 -4.18
C GLU A 119 -25.54 -11.52 -4.47
N GLY A 120 -25.75 -11.12 -5.73
CA GLY A 120 -26.90 -10.33 -6.20
C GLY A 120 -26.60 -8.83 -6.30
N THR A 121 -27.55 -8.06 -6.82
CA THR A 121 -27.39 -6.63 -7.19
C THR A 121 -26.96 -5.71 -6.03
N ALA A 122 -27.21 -6.10 -4.79
CA ALA A 122 -26.74 -5.37 -3.60
C ALA A 122 -25.20 -5.36 -3.45
N ALA A 123 -24.49 -6.28 -4.10
CA ALA A 123 -23.04 -6.37 -4.10
C ALA A 123 -22.38 -5.39 -5.08
N PHE A 124 -23.13 -4.74 -5.98
CA PHE A 124 -22.59 -3.79 -6.97
C PHE A 124 -22.35 -2.40 -6.40
N THR A 125 -21.88 -2.31 -5.16
CA THR A 125 -21.35 -1.07 -4.56
C THR A 125 -19.84 -1.05 -4.63
N ARG A 126 -19.25 0.15 -4.67
CA ARG A 126 -17.79 0.30 -4.72
C ARG A 126 -17.12 -0.46 -3.57
N GLU A 127 -17.63 -0.30 -2.36
CA GLU A 127 -17.10 -0.90 -1.14
C GLU A 127 -17.11 -2.43 -1.23
N ARG A 128 -18.27 -3.02 -1.61
CA ARG A 128 -18.40 -4.48 -1.68
C ARG A 128 -17.55 -5.08 -2.81
N LEU A 129 -17.51 -4.42 -3.97
CA LEU A 129 -16.67 -4.86 -5.09
C LEU A 129 -15.19 -4.81 -4.73
N THR A 130 -14.73 -3.75 -4.04
CA THR A 130 -13.34 -3.66 -3.57
C THR A 130 -13.02 -4.75 -2.54
N GLU A 131 -13.92 -5.02 -1.60
CA GLU A 131 -13.76 -6.10 -0.62
C GLU A 131 -13.66 -7.47 -1.30
N ILE A 132 -14.55 -7.76 -2.26
CA ILE A 132 -14.51 -9.01 -3.06
C ILE A 132 -13.20 -9.12 -3.83
N LEU A 133 -12.73 -8.05 -4.44
CA LEU A 133 -11.49 -8.02 -5.21
C LEU A 133 -10.28 -8.38 -4.34
N VAL A 134 -10.15 -7.75 -3.18
CA VAL A 134 -9.05 -8.02 -2.24
C VAL A 134 -9.10 -9.46 -1.74
N ASP A 135 -10.28 -9.97 -1.38
CA ASP A 135 -10.48 -11.36 -0.94
C ASP A 135 -10.10 -12.39 -2.04
N ILE A 136 -10.42 -12.10 -3.30
CA ILE A 136 -9.98 -12.92 -4.44
C ILE A 136 -8.46 -12.87 -4.59
N ALA A 137 -7.87 -11.68 -4.49
CA ALA A 137 -6.44 -11.49 -4.64
C ALA A 137 -5.61 -12.12 -3.50
N GLU A 138 -6.17 -12.22 -2.29
CA GLU A 138 -5.55 -12.91 -1.15
C GLU A 138 -5.69 -14.43 -1.21
N THR A 139 -6.68 -14.95 -1.96
CA THR A 139 -6.93 -16.39 -2.05
C THR A 139 -6.04 -16.98 -3.14
N PRO A 140 -5.04 -17.83 -2.82
CA PRO A 140 -4.19 -18.44 -3.84
C PRO A 140 -5.02 -19.33 -4.74
N ASP A 141 -4.88 -19.20 -6.07
CA ASP A 141 -5.38 -20.21 -7.00
C ASP A 141 -4.64 -21.54 -6.73
N PRO A 142 -5.34 -22.65 -6.47
CA PRO A 142 -4.70 -23.94 -6.20
C PRO A 142 -3.86 -24.49 -7.36
N GLY A 143 -3.79 -23.81 -8.50
CA GLY A 143 -3.06 -24.23 -9.71
C GLY A 143 -1.70 -23.58 -9.94
N GLU A 144 -1.41 -22.43 -9.36
CA GLU A 144 -0.12 -21.74 -9.55
C GLU A 144 0.48 -21.35 -8.20
N GLY A 145 1.66 -21.90 -7.91
CA GLY A 145 2.36 -21.69 -6.66
C GLY A 145 2.79 -20.22 -6.47
N ARG A 146 1.85 -19.37 -6.11
CA ARG A 146 2.16 -18.09 -5.47
C ARG A 146 2.85 -18.41 -4.15
N VAL A 147 4.02 -17.83 -3.95
CA VAL A 147 4.61 -17.73 -2.62
C VAL A 147 3.64 -16.83 -1.84
N SER A 148 2.72 -17.47 -1.12
CA SER A 148 1.83 -16.82 -0.17
C SER A 148 2.72 -16.05 0.80
N SER A 149 2.64 -14.71 0.80
CA SER A 149 3.18 -13.94 1.91
C SER A 149 2.37 -14.35 3.13
N VAL A 150 3.04 -14.98 4.09
CA VAL A 150 2.43 -15.56 5.29
C VAL A 150 2.07 -14.40 6.23
N TYR A 151 1.02 -13.67 5.93
CA TYR A 151 0.36 -12.77 6.88
C TYR A 151 -1.00 -13.33 7.26
N ASP A 152 -1.02 -14.19 8.27
CA ASP A 152 -2.24 -14.55 8.96
C ASP A 152 -2.59 -13.43 9.96
N HIS A 153 -3.55 -12.59 9.63
CA HIS A 153 -3.99 -11.43 10.41
C HIS A 153 -4.92 -11.77 11.58
N SER A 154 -5.04 -13.05 11.97
CA SER A 154 -5.88 -13.49 13.09
C SER A 154 -5.18 -13.55 14.46
N GLY A 155 -3.95 -13.02 14.59
CA GLY A 155 -3.17 -13.05 15.83
C GLY A 155 -3.19 -11.73 16.59
N SER A 156 -3.78 -11.76 17.80
CA SER A 156 -3.69 -10.69 18.78
C SER A 156 -2.25 -10.23 19.02
N ALA A 157 -2.06 -8.96 19.35
CA ALA A 157 -0.78 -8.25 19.54
C ALA A 157 0.25 -8.88 20.50
N ASP A 158 -0.08 -9.98 21.16
CA ASP A 158 0.78 -10.67 22.15
C ASP A 158 1.64 -11.82 21.56
N ALA A 159 1.52 -12.17 20.26
CA ALA A 159 2.25 -13.28 19.66
C ALA A 159 3.59 -12.89 18.99
N ARG A 160 4.08 -11.66 19.19
CA ARG A 160 5.21 -11.08 18.45
C ARG A 160 6.61 -11.43 18.96
N VAL A 161 6.78 -12.30 19.95
CA VAL A 161 8.11 -12.49 20.58
C VAL A 161 8.78 -13.83 20.30
N ASP A 162 8.09 -14.86 19.80
CA ASP A 162 8.65 -16.23 19.79
C ASP A 162 8.82 -16.91 18.42
N SER A 163 8.79 -16.19 17.29
CA SER A 163 9.10 -16.81 15.98
C SER A 163 10.25 -16.12 15.24
N LEU A 164 11.43 -16.16 15.83
CA LEU A 164 12.67 -15.66 15.19
C LEU A 164 13.38 -16.68 14.29
N ASP A 165 12.71 -17.74 13.88
CA ASP A 165 13.29 -18.78 13.02
C ASP A 165 12.30 -19.17 11.91
N ALA A 166 12.37 -18.52 10.79
CA ALA A 166 12.08 -18.88 9.41
C ALA A 166 11.45 -17.71 8.64
N ASP A 167 12.14 -17.28 7.62
CA ASP A 167 11.75 -16.28 6.64
C ASP A 167 11.50 -14.88 7.24
N ALA A 168 12.61 -14.13 7.39
CA ALA A 168 12.56 -12.70 7.68
C ALA A 168 11.63 -12.05 6.66
N ASP A 169 10.50 -11.60 7.17
CA ASP A 169 9.46 -10.92 6.46
C ASP A 169 10.07 -9.81 5.60
N THR A 170 9.85 -9.83 4.31
CA THR A 170 10.42 -8.84 3.38
C THR A 170 10.10 -7.40 3.78
N ALA A 171 8.99 -7.19 4.49
CA ALA A 171 8.62 -5.90 5.06
C ALA A 171 9.54 -5.48 6.23
N GLU A 172 10.05 -6.42 7.04
CA GLU A 172 11.02 -6.13 8.10
C GLU A 172 12.40 -5.79 7.53
N LEU A 173 12.75 -6.30 6.34
CA LEU A 173 14.05 -6.06 5.71
C LEU A 173 14.34 -4.57 5.47
N PHE A 174 13.30 -3.77 5.24
CA PHE A 174 13.41 -2.34 4.95
C PHE A 174 13.01 -1.45 6.13
N TYR A 175 12.63 -2.04 7.26
CA TYR A 175 12.31 -1.28 8.45
C TYR A 175 13.57 -0.75 9.12
N PRO A 176 13.62 0.53 9.54
CA PRO A 176 14.78 1.08 10.21
C PRO A 176 15.09 0.33 11.50
N GLN A 177 16.37 0.05 11.75
CA GLN A 177 16.81 -0.56 12.98
C GLN A 177 17.22 0.50 14.01
N PHE A 178 16.97 0.20 15.28
CA PHE A 178 17.20 1.11 16.40
C PHE A 178 18.07 0.47 17.48
N TYR A 179 18.79 1.31 18.23
CA TYR A 179 19.46 0.82 19.46
C TYR A 179 18.41 0.39 20.49
N SER A 180 18.55 -0.82 21.00
CA SER A 180 17.60 -1.38 21.99
C SER A 180 17.91 -0.93 23.42
N GLU A 181 19.17 -0.59 23.74
CA GLU A 181 19.62 -0.29 25.08
C GLU A 181 20.63 0.87 25.14
N GLY A 182 20.82 1.43 26.32
CA GLY A 182 21.79 2.47 26.55
C GLY A 182 21.25 3.88 26.44
N ILE A 183 22.16 4.87 26.35
CA ILE A 183 21.82 6.29 26.28
C ILE A 183 21.16 6.65 24.93
N ASP A 184 21.44 5.86 23.90
CA ASP A 184 20.93 6.04 22.53
C ASP A 184 19.74 5.12 22.22
N ALA A 185 19.15 4.48 23.23
CA ALA A 185 17.99 3.59 23.04
C ALA A 185 16.87 4.29 22.24
N GLY A 186 16.37 3.64 21.16
CA GLY A 186 15.39 4.18 20.24
C GLY A 186 15.95 5.18 19.22
N ALA A 187 17.27 5.41 19.16
CA ALA A 187 17.90 6.13 18.05
C ALA A 187 18.18 5.16 16.88
N PHE A 188 18.23 5.69 15.65
CA PHE A 188 18.59 4.89 14.47
C PHE A 188 19.95 4.22 14.64
N LEU A 189 20.04 2.93 14.33
CA LEU A 189 21.29 2.20 14.26
C LEU A 189 22.15 2.69 13.10
N GLU A 190 21.49 2.90 11.94
CA GLU A 190 22.08 3.51 10.75
C GLU A 190 21.25 4.74 10.35
N SER A 191 21.91 5.88 10.15
CA SER A 191 21.22 7.10 9.75
C SER A 191 20.59 6.93 8.37
N PRO A 192 19.34 7.38 8.16
CA PRO A 192 18.73 7.35 6.84
C PRO A 192 19.52 8.24 5.86
N ASN A 193 19.66 7.74 4.63
CA ASN A 193 20.37 8.45 3.57
C ASN A 193 19.56 9.67 3.10
N ALA A 194 20.21 10.78 2.85
CA ALA A 194 19.57 11.88 2.14
C ALA A 194 19.41 11.49 0.66
N TRP A 195 18.17 11.36 0.19
CA TRP A 195 17.91 11.21 -1.23
C TRP A 195 18.23 12.50 -1.96
N GLY A 196 18.87 12.38 -3.12
CA GLY A 196 19.17 13.55 -3.95
C GLY A 196 17.88 14.28 -4.36
N GLU A 197 17.99 15.57 -4.68
CA GLU A 197 16.90 16.26 -5.38
C GLU A 197 16.66 15.49 -6.67
N SER A 198 15.56 14.73 -6.68
CA SER A 198 15.26 13.78 -7.72
C SER A 198 15.20 14.48 -9.07
N HIS A 199 16.00 14.00 -10.02
CA HIS A 199 15.88 14.33 -11.44
C HIS A 199 14.49 13.98 -12.02
N MET A 200 13.64 13.30 -11.23
CA MET A 200 12.30 12.83 -11.57
C MET A 200 11.31 13.93 -11.98
N LEU A 201 11.64 15.19 -11.81
CA LEU A 201 10.79 16.33 -12.19
C LEU A 201 11.29 17.01 -13.48
N SER A 202 12.29 16.45 -14.15
CA SER A 202 12.80 16.96 -15.41
C SER A 202 12.15 16.23 -16.60
N PRO A 203 11.65 16.94 -17.63
CA PRO A 203 11.08 16.32 -18.83
C PRO A 203 12.06 15.46 -19.65
N GLU A 204 13.33 15.42 -19.26
CA GLU A 204 14.41 14.69 -19.94
C GLU A 204 14.62 13.28 -19.35
N ALA A 205 13.82 12.88 -18.35
CA ALA A 205 14.03 11.69 -17.52
C ALA A 205 13.10 10.50 -17.86
N ASP A 206 12.55 10.40 -19.07
CA ASP A 206 11.57 9.35 -19.42
C ASP A 206 12.06 7.92 -19.11
N VAL A 207 13.34 7.62 -19.32
CA VAL A 207 13.90 6.27 -19.05
C VAL A 207 14.10 6.04 -17.54
N GLU A 208 14.55 7.05 -16.79
CA GLU A 208 14.72 6.97 -15.34
C GLU A 208 13.35 6.84 -14.62
N THR A 209 12.31 7.41 -15.22
CA THR A 209 10.93 7.33 -14.71
C THR A 209 10.35 5.93 -14.85
N ASP A 210 10.59 5.24 -15.98
CA ASP A 210 10.12 3.88 -16.21
C ASP A 210 10.81 2.88 -15.25
N GLU A 211 12.11 3.04 -14.99
CA GLU A 211 12.84 2.21 -14.03
C GLU A 211 12.31 2.43 -12.60
N LEU A 212 12.03 3.68 -12.24
CA LEU A 212 11.48 4.02 -10.94
C LEU A 212 10.10 3.39 -10.71
N TYR A 213 9.19 3.54 -11.69
CA TYR A 213 7.87 2.92 -11.60
C TYR A 213 7.96 1.40 -11.60
N GLY A 214 8.91 0.81 -12.32
CA GLY A 214 9.19 -0.63 -12.27
C GLY A 214 9.59 -1.11 -10.87
N LEU A 215 10.39 -0.32 -10.13
CA LEU A 215 10.72 -0.63 -8.72
C LEU A 215 9.50 -0.52 -7.81
N VAL A 216 8.67 0.50 -8.01
CA VAL A 216 7.42 0.67 -7.25
C VAL A 216 6.46 -0.48 -7.52
N ASP A 217 6.30 -0.89 -8.79
CA ASP A 217 5.44 -2.02 -9.16
C ASP A 217 5.92 -3.33 -8.53
N GLY A 218 7.22 -3.58 -8.54
CA GLY A 218 7.81 -4.73 -7.86
C GLY A 218 7.51 -4.70 -6.36
N ALA A 219 7.75 -3.55 -5.71
CA ALA A 219 7.50 -3.40 -4.29
C ALA A 219 6.02 -3.54 -3.90
N LEU A 220 5.08 -3.06 -4.74
CA LEU A 220 3.65 -3.27 -4.52
C LEU A 220 3.26 -4.74 -4.59
N GLN A 221 3.84 -5.51 -5.51
CA GLN A 221 3.58 -6.95 -5.65
C GLN A 221 4.13 -7.78 -4.49
N ASP A 222 5.13 -7.28 -3.76
CA ASP A 222 5.68 -7.93 -2.58
C ASP A 222 4.81 -7.71 -1.32
N LEU A 223 3.85 -6.78 -1.37
CA LEU A 223 2.93 -6.51 -0.26
C LEU A 223 1.79 -7.53 -0.21
N SER A 224 1.14 -7.64 0.96
CA SER A 224 -0.17 -8.29 1.04
C SER A 224 -1.18 -7.55 0.15
N ALA A 225 -2.21 -8.25 -0.34
CA ALA A 225 -3.24 -7.61 -1.16
C ALA A 225 -3.92 -6.45 -0.42
N SER A 226 -4.15 -6.59 0.88
CA SER A 226 -4.73 -5.56 1.74
C SER A 226 -3.82 -4.33 1.87
N ASP A 227 -2.50 -4.51 2.07
CA ASP A 227 -1.55 -3.40 2.18
C ASP A 227 -1.36 -2.69 0.83
N ALA A 228 -1.26 -3.43 -0.26
CA ALA A 228 -1.17 -2.89 -1.62
C ALA A 228 -2.44 -2.11 -2.00
N ALA A 229 -3.63 -2.64 -1.66
CA ALA A 229 -4.89 -1.94 -1.86
C ALA A 229 -4.99 -0.65 -1.04
N ALA A 230 -4.54 -0.66 0.22
CA ALA A 230 -4.52 0.53 1.07
C ALA A 230 -3.64 1.63 0.46
N VAL A 231 -2.42 1.29 0.03
CA VAL A 231 -1.51 2.23 -0.65
C VAL A 231 -2.08 2.71 -1.98
N SER A 232 -2.67 1.82 -2.77
CA SER A 232 -3.30 2.18 -4.04
C SER A 232 -4.42 3.19 -3.85
N LEU A 233 -5.33 2.95 -2.90
CA LEU A 233 -6.45 3.84 -2.63
C LEU A 233 -6.00 5.21 -2.10
N VAL A 234 -5.09 5.22 -1.14
CA VAL A 234 -4.73 6.47 -0.44
C VAL A 234 -3.66 7.26 -1.21
N ASP A 235 -2.58 6.59 -1.64
CA ASP A 235 -1.41 7.27 -2.18
C ASP A 235 -1.43 7.41 -3.70
N ILE A 236 -2.05 6.45 -4.43
CA ILE A 236 -2.15 6.51 -5.88
C ILE A 236 -3.45 7.22 -6.31
N GLU A 237 -4.60 6.83 -5.75
CA GLU A 237 -5.89 7.40 -6.13
C GLU A 237 -6.27 8.65 -5.34
N GLY A 238 -5.56 8.98 -4.26
CA GLY A 238 -5.79 10.16 -3.43
C GLY A 238 -7.09 10.11 -2.63
N ILE A 239 -7.59 8.91 -2.32
CA ILE A 239 -8.79 8.71 -1.49
C ILE A 239 -8.43 8.92 -0.03
N SER A 240 -9.31 9.55 0.77
CA SER A 240 -9.04 9.74 2.20
C SER A 240 -8.95 8.39 2.93
N ARG A 241 -8.15 8.33 4.00
CA ARG A 241 -7.97 7.11 4.81
C ARG A 241 -9.30 6.55 5.34
N GLU A 242 -10.22 7.43 5.74
CA GLU A 242 -11.53 7.03 6.27
C GLU A 242 -12.36 6.33 5.20
N VAL A 243 -12.32 6.83 3.96
CA VAL A 243 -13.03 6.23 2.83
C VAL A 243 -12.36 4.93 2.39
N ALA A 244 -11.02 4.90 2.34
CA ALA A 244 -10.27 3.69 2.04
C ALA A 244 -10.52 2.59 3.09
N ALA A 245 -10.52 2.93 4.38
CA ALA A 245 -10.85 2.00 5.46
C ALA A 245 -12.26 1.41 5.30
N GLN A 246 -13.24 2.23 4.92
CA GLN A 246 -14.61 1.75 4.65
C GLN A 246 -14.66 0.82 3.44
N GLN A 247 -13.96 1.14 2.35
CA GLN A 247 -13.93 0.31 1.13
C GLN A 247 -13.24 -1.04 1.35
N LEU A 248 -12.23 -1.08 2.21
CA LEU A 248 -11.49 -2.29 2.56
C LEU A 248 -12.06 -3.03 3.77
N ASN A 249 -13.14 -2.53 4.36
CA ASN A 249 -13.72 -3.06 5.60
C ASN A 249 -12.69 -3.17 6.75
N LEU A 250 -11.78 -2.19 6.83
CA LEU A 250 -10.72 -2.11 7.83
C LEU A 250 -11.10 -1.14 8.96
N SER A 251 -10.54 -1.37 10.14
CA SER A 251 -10.57 -0.38 11.22
C SER A 251 -9.62 0.79 10.93
N ALA A 252 -9.78 1.90 11.67
CA ALA A 252 -8.86 3.04 11.57
C ALA A 252 -7.42 2.67 11.94
N GLU A 253 -7.23 1.70 12.84
CA GLU A 253 -5.93 1.18 13.26
C GLU A 253 -5.33 0.30 12.17
N ASP A 254 -6.13 -0.59 11.55
CA ASP A 254 -5.66 -1.50 10.50
C ASP A 254 -5.25 -0.75 9.24
N ILE A 255 -6.01 0.26 8.79
CA ILE A 255 -5.63 1.09 7.64
C ILE A 255 -4.35 1.88 7.92
N SER A 256 -4.16 2.38 9.15
CA SER A 256 -2.92 3.05 9.57
C SER A 256 -1.73 2.09 9.48
N ALA A 257 -1.88 0.88 10.00
CA ALA A 257 -0.86 -0.15 9.98
C ALA A 257 -0.52 -0.58 8.54
N ALA A 258 -1.52 -0.79 7.69
CA ALA A 258 -1.35 -1.15 6.28
C ALA A 258 -0.57 -0.08 5.50
N LEU A 259 -0.95 1.19 5.63
CA LEU A 259 -0.24 2.31 5.02
C LEU A 259 1.20 2.43 5.54
N HIS A 260 1.40 2.22 6.84
CA HIS A 260 2.72 2.27 7.43
C HIS A 260 3.63 1.18 6.88
N ARG A 261 3.16 -0.07 6.80
CA ARG A 261 3.92 -1.19 6.22
C ARG A 261 4.22 -0.96 4.74
N GLY A 262 3.20 -0.66 3.95
CA GLY A 262 3.33 -0.47 2.51
C GLY A 262 4.28 0.67 2.14
N ARG A 263 4.12 1.84 2.76
CA ARG A 263 5.00 3.00 2.51
C ARG A 263 6.45 2.72 2.91
N ASN A 264 6.68 2.01 4.02
CA ASN A 264 8.03 1.65 4.44
C ASN A 264 8.69 0.64 3.50
N HIS A 265 7.94 -0.34 3.04
CA HIS A 265 8.42 -1.32 2.09
C HIS A 265 8.83 -0.64 0.77
N ILE A 266 7.95 0.17 0.19
CA ILE A 266 8.24 0.90 -1.05
C ILE A 266 9.38 1.91 -0.86
N ARG A 267 9.44 2.63 0.27
CA ARG A 267 10.57 3.50 0.62
C ARG A 267 11.88 2.72 0.60
N GLY A 268 11.91 1.53 1.18
CA GLY A 268 13.10 0.67 1.19
C GLY A 268 13.54 0.23 -0.21
N ALA A 269 12.60 -0.17 -1.05
CA ALA A 269 12.89 -0.50 -2.44
C ALA A 269 13.48 0.68 -3.23
N LEU A 270 13.03 1.91 -2.92
CA LEU A 270 13.51 3.13 -3.55
C LEU A 270 14.87 3.62 -3.00
N ASP A 271 15.25 3.24 -1.77
CA ASP A 271 16.44 3.81 -1.09
C ASP A 271 17.72 3.55 -1.89
N GLY A 272 17.90 2.33 -2.41
CA GLY A 272 19.06 1.99 -3.24
C GLY A 272 19.16 2.73 -4.57
N TYR A 273 18.02 3.15 -5.12
CA TYR A 273 17.94 3.87 -6.38
C TYR A 273 18.09 5.39 -6.20
N LEU A 274 17.50 5.95 -5.15
CA LEU A 274 17.46 7.38 -4.91
C LEU A 274 18.64 7.89 -4.06
N THR A 275 19.42 7.01 -3.43
CA THR A 275 20.63 7.39 -2.70
C THR A 275 21.76 7.68 -3.69
N PRO A 276 22.33 8.90 -3.68
CA PRO A 276 23.47 9.24 -4.53
C PRO A 276 24.68 8.33 -4.25
N ALA A 277 25.38 7.90 -5.31
CA ALA A 277 26.62 7.10 -5.22
C ALA A 277 27.79 7.88 -4.58
#